data_e9800c75782ec061d37bd61deb45abd7
#
_entry.id   e9800c75782ec061d37bd61deb45abd7
#
_cell.length_a   1.000
_cell.length_b   1.000
_cell.length_c   1.000
_cell.angle_alpha   90.00
_cell.angle_beta   90.00
_cell.angle_gamma   90.00
#
_symmetry.space_group_name_H-M   'P 1'
#
loop_
_entity.id
_entity.type
_entity.pdbx_description
1 polymer ?
#
loop_
_entity_poly.entity_id
_entity_poly.type
_entity_poly.pdbx_seq_one_letter_code
_entity_poly.pdbx_strand_id
1 'polypeptide(L)'
;MCDANDDADGGELVGPTPKIPVPDHVAEAIRTLIRWTGDDPDREGLLDTPLRVARAWKEYTQGYAEDPAHHLDRVFEEVGGYDEIVLLRDIPFQSHCEHHMAPIVGKAHIAYLPKDHVVGISKLARVLHGYARRLQVQERLTAEVADCIWNGLRPRGVAVVIEATHGCMTSRGVRTPGVTMTTSRMMGVFRDDERSRKEVLSLIGRG
;
A
#
# COMPACT_ATOMS: atom_id res chain seq x y z
N MET A 1 -28.85 -21.16 -14.40
CA MET A 1 -29.17 -20.80 -13.02
C MET A 1 -27.86 -20.40 -12.38
N CYS A 2 -27.55 -19.09 -12.40
CA CYS A 2 -26.35 -18.56 -11.74
C CYS A 2 -26.74 -18.29 -10.29
N ASP A 3 -26.12 -18.99 -9.36
CA ASP A 3 -26.24 -18.71 -7.94
C ASP A 3 -25.54 -17.38 -7.63
N ALA A 4 -26.37 -16.35 -7.50
CA ALA A 4 -25.98 -15.06 -6.98
C ALA A 4 -26.01 -15.11 -5.46
N ASN A 5 -24.88 -15.46 -4.83
CA ASN A 5 -24.68 -15.25 -3.40
C ASN A 5 -23.19 -15.35 -3.10
N ASP A 6 -22.48 -14.20 -3.15
CA ASP A 6 -21.25 -13.97 -2.37
C ASP A 6 -20.65 -12.55 -2.58
N ASP A 7 -21.44 -11.54 -2.92
CA ASP A 7 -20.97 -10.13 -3.01
C ASP A 7 -21.80 -9.18 -2.13
N ALA A 8 -22.17 -9.63 -0.94
CA ALA A 8 -22.72 -8.77 0.09
C ALA A 8 -21.65 -8.49 1.17
N ASP A 9 -20.54 -7.84 0.81
CA ASP A 9 -19.74 -7.10 1.77
C ASP A 9 -20.36 -5.71 1.92
N GLY A 10 -21.56 -5.70 2.51
CA GLY A 10 -22.20 -4.52 3.01
C GLY A 10 -21.29 -3.92 4.08
N GLY A 11 -20.93 -2.64 3.93
CA GLY A 11 -20.12 -1.89 4.87
C GLY A 11 -20.64 -2.03 6.31
N GLU A 12 -20.25 -3.09 6.97
CA GLU A 12 -20.40 -3.25 8.42
C GLU A 12 -19.62 -2.11 9.05
N LEU A 13 -20.35 -1.25 9.76
CA LEU A 13 -19.76 -0.33 10.72
C LEU A 13 -18.85 -1.19 11.60
N VAL A 14 -17.55 -1.08 11.38
CA VAL A 14 -16.51 -1.85 12.07
C VAL A 14 -16.77 -1.67 13.56
N GLY A 15 -17.29 -2.73 14.20
CA GLY A 15 -17.44 -2.76 15.64
C GLY A 15 -16.11 -2.47 16.32
N PRO A 16 -16.05 -2.11 17.60
CA PRO A 16 -14.82 -1.70 18.26
C PRO A 16 -13.76 -2.79 18.02
N THR A 17 -12.71 -2.41 17.26
CA THR A 17 -11.58 -3.29 16.93
C THR A 17 -11.10 -3.96 18.23
N PRO A 18 -10.92 -5.30 18.28
CA PRO A 18 -10.44 -5.98 19.47
C PRO A 18 -9.17 -5.28 19.95
N LYS A 19 -9.18 -4.85 21.23
CA LYS A 19 -8.03 -4.13 21.79
C LYS A 19 -6.82 -5.05 21.76
N ILE A 20 -5.92 -4.84 20.83
CA ILE A 20 -4.65 -5.56 20.72
C ILE A 20 -3.91 -5.39 22.06
N PRO A 21 -3.53 -6.48 22.75
CA PRO A 21 -2.75 -6.38 23.97
C PRO A 21 -1.39 -5.73 23.68
N VAL A 22 -1.03 -4.74 24.46
CA VAL A 22 0.25 -4.03 24.34
C VAL A 22 1.16 -4.50 25.46
N PRO A 23 2.34 -5.05 25.17
CA PRO A 23 3.31 -5.40 26.19
C PRO A 23 3.78 -4.15 26.97
N ASP A 24 3.98 -4.29 28.29
CA ASP A 24 4.35 -3.16 29.17
C ASP A 24 5.62 -2.44 28.71
N HIS A 25 6.63 -3.18 28.24
CA HIS A 25 7.89 -2.58 27.76
C HIS A 25 7.68 -1.71 26.49
N VAL A 26 6.68 -2.00 25.66
CA VAL A 26 6.35 -1.16 24.49
C VAL A 26 5.68 0.13 24.96
N ALA A 27 4.76 0.04 25.90
CA ALA A 27 4.12 1.22 26.48
C ALA A 27 5.16 2.13 27.18
N GLU A 28 6.11 1.54 27.92
CA GLU A 28 7.16 2.29 28.61
C GLU A 28 8.16 2.94 27.64
N ALA A 29 8.46 2.31 26.50
CA ALA A 29 9.28 2.94 25.47
C ALA A 29 8.64 4.23 24.92
N ILE A 30 7.31 4.24 24.77
CA ILE A 30 6.57 5.42 24.33
C ILE A 30 6.53 6.48 25.43
N ARG A 31 6.35 6.11 26.70
CA ARG A 31 6.47 7.04 27.84
C ARG A 31 7.86 7.68 27.87
N THR A 32 8.90 6.91 27.64
CA THR A 32 10.28 7.40 27.57
C THR A 32 10.44 8.41 26.45
N LEU A 33 9.84 8.14 25.27
CA LEU A 33 9.86 9.09 24.13
C LEU A 33 9.14 10.40 24.50
N ILE A 34 7.98 10.32 25.16
CA ILE A 34 7.22 11.52 25.59
C ILE A 34 8.09 12.37 26.54
N ARG A 35 8.72 11.75 27.57
CA ARG A 35 9.62 12.46 28.48
C ARG A 35 10.80 13.12 27.72
N TRP A 36 11.38 12.40 26.77
CA TRP A 36 12.49 12.92 25.98
C TRP A 36 12.09 14.13 25.11
N THR A 37 10.82 14.21 24.65
CA THR A 37 10.34 15.40 23.94
C THR A 37 10.10 16.62 24.87
N GLY A 38 10.19 16.44 26.20
CA GLY A 38 10.01 17.48 27.20
C GLY A 38 8.61 17.58 27.76
N ASP A 39 7.72 16.63 27.46
CA ASP A 39 6.36 16.59 28.00
C ASP A 39 6.24 15.56 29.15
N ASP A 40 5.21 15.72 29.99
CA ASP A 40 4.91 14.83 31.10
C ASP A 40 3.94 13.71 30.66
N PRO A 41 4.37 12.45 30.60
CA PRO A 41 3.51 11.33 30.21
C PRO A 41 2.42 11.04 31.23
N ASP A 42 2.50 11.59 32.44
CA ASP A 42 1.56 11.35 33.53
C ASP A 42 0.47 12.44 33.64
N ARG A 43 0.55 13.51 32.83
CA ARG A 43 -0.56 14.48 32.71
C ARG A 43 -1.79 13.84 32.07
N GLU A 44 -2.98 14.29 32.47
CA GLU A 44 -4.30 13.72 32.11
C GLU A 44 -4.44 13.41 30.61
N GLY A 45 -4.05 14.32 29.72
CA GLY A 45 -4.17 14.14 28.26
C GLY A 45 -3.27 13.07 27.67
N LEU A 46 -2.22 12.63 28.40
CA LEU A 46 -1.22 11.65 27.90
C LEU A 46 -1.29 10.27 28.60
N LEU A 47 -2.12 10.10 29.62
CA LEU A 47 -2.20 8.84 30.39
C LEU A 47 -2.40 7.60 29.48
N ASP A 48 -3.30 7.69 28.52
CA ASP A 48 -3.61 6.60 27.57
C ASP A 48 -2.74 6.60 26.31
N THR A 49 -1.98 7.65 26.06
CA THR A 49 -1.21 7.85 24.82
C THR A 49 -0.24 6.71 24.54
N PRO A 50 0.49 6.14 25.50
CA PRO A 50 1.38 5.01 25.27
C PRO A 50 0.66 3.80 24.63
N LEU A 51 -0.51 3.46 25.15
CA LEU A 51 -1.31 2.34 24.62
C LEU A 51 -1.93 2.65 23.27
N ARG A 52 -2.41 3.89 23.08
CA ARG A 52 -2.99 4.32 21.79
C ARG A 52 -1.95 4.32 20.69
N VAL A 53 -0.76 4.85 20.94
CA VAL A 53 0.35 4.89 19.98
C VAL A 53 0.80 3.47 19.63
N ALA A 54 0.98 2.59 20.62
CA ALA A 54 1.39 1.21 20.37
C ALA A 54 0.39 0.46 19.48
N ARG A 55 -0.91 0.62 19.72
CA ARG A 55 -1.96 0.00 18.89
C ARG A 55 -1.98 0.58 17.49
N ALA A 56 -1.90 1.91 17.35
CA ALA A 56 -1.83 2.57 16.05
C ALA A 56 -0.63 2.07 15.22
N TRP A 57 0.53 1.92 15.83
CA TRP A 57 1.70 1.38 15.15
C TRP A 57 1.52 -0.08 14.72
N LYS A 58 0.84 -0.90 15.52
CA LYS A 58 0.51 -2.27 15.11
C LYS A 58 -0.45 -2.30 13.92
N GLU A 59 -1.38 -1.37 13.86
CA GLU A 59 -2.29 -1.20 12.72
C GLU A 59 -1.56 -0.68 11.48
N TYR A 60 -0.74 0.37 11.61
CA TYR A 60 0.06 0.91 10.50
C TYR A 60 1.01 -0.11 9.88
N THR A 61 1.45 -1.09 10.65
CA THR A 61 2.43 -2.08 10.24
C THR A 61 1.86 -3.50 10.13
N GLN A 62 0.53 -3.63 10.00
CA GLN A 62 -0.13 -4.94 9.93
C GLN A 62 0.30 -5.78 8.71
N GLY A 63 0.81 -5.17 7.66
CA GLY A 63 1.33 -5.87 6.49
C GLY A 63 2.53 -6.80 6.76
N TYR A 64 3.16 -6.71 7.95
CA TYR A 64 4.14 -7.70 8.38
C TYR A 64 3.52 -9.03 8.82
N ALA A 65 2.20 -9.06 9.06
CA ALA A 65 1.50 -10.26 9.50
C ALA A 65 0.92 -11.07 8.32
N GLU A 66 1.08 -10.61 7.08
CA GLU A 66 0.55 -11.26 5.89
C GLU A 66 1.60 -11.38 4.78
N ASP A 67 1.41 -12.35 3.89
CA ASP A 67 2.09 -12.39 2.59
C ASP A 67 1.14 -11.85 1.51
N PRO A 68 1.41 -10.66 0.95
CA PRO A 68 0.55 -10.07 -0.06
C PRO A 68 0.38 -10.92 -1.33
N ALA A 69 1.30 -11.86 -1.61
CA ALA A 69 1.20 -12.76 -2.75
C ALA A 69 -0.04 -13.66 -2.67
N HIS A 70 -0.49 -14.04 -1.47
CA HIS A 70 -1.70 -14.85 -1.29
C HIS A 70 -2.97 -14.19 -1.85
N HIS A 71 -2.98 -12.86 -2.00
CA HIS A 71 -4.11 -12.20 -2.66
C HIS A 71 -4.24 -12.55 -4.14
N LEU A 72 -3.17 -13.07 -4.77
CA LEU A 72 -3.14 -13.45 -6.18
C LEU A 72 -3.36 -14.96 -6.41
N ASP A 73 -3.54 -15.77 -5.36
CA ASP A 73 -3.75 -17.22 -5.48
C ASP A 73 -5.05 -17.59 -6.24
N ARG A 74 -6.06 -16.71 -6.15
CA ARG A 74 -7.33 -16.91 -6.87
C ARG A 74 -7.34 -16.07 -8.14
N VAL A 75 -7.12 -16.71 -9.26
CA VAL A 75 -7.17 -16.13 -10.61
C VAL A 75 -8.35 -16.70 -11.41
N PHE A 76 -8.72 -16.03 -12.49
CA PHE A 76 -9.72 -16.47 -13.44
C PHE A 76 -9.02 -16.79 -14.77
N GLU A 77 -9.22 -17.98 -15.29
CA GLU A 77 -8.66 -18.44 -16.58
C GLU A 77 -9.52 -17.98 -17.76
N GLU A 78 -10.81 -17.77 -17.52
CA GLU A 78 -11.76 -17.35 -18.54
C GLU A 78 -11.73 -15.84 -18.73
N VAL A 79 -10.83 -15.38 -19.59
CA VAL A 79 -10.67 -13.93 -19.93
C VAL A 79 -11.53 -13.50 -21.13
N GLY A 80 -12.32 -14.42 -21.72
CA GLY A 80 -13.17 -14.09 -22.87
C GLY A 80 -12.40 -13.53 -24.08
N GLY A 81 -11.11 -13.85 -24.21
CA GLY A 81 -10.25 -13.30 -25.25
C GLY A 81 -9.78 -11.86 -24.98
N TYR A 82 -9.91 -11.35 -23.75
CA TYR A 82 -9.42 -10.01 -23.38
C TYR A 82 -7.89 -10.00 -23.30
N ASP A 83 -7.26 -9.26 -24.19
CA ASP A 83 -5.80 -9.14 -24.35
C ASP A 83 -5.29 -7.70 -24.23
N GLU A 84 -6.12 -6.81 -23.72
CA GLU A 84 -5.83 -5.40 -23.53
C GLU A 84 -5.34 -5.08 -22.10
N ILE A 85 -4.93 -3.84 -21.88
CA ILE A 85 -4.42 -3.37 -20.59
C ILE A 85 -5.55 -3.34 -19.55
N VAL A 86 -5.33 -4.00 -18.42
CA VAL A 86 -6.12 -3.82 -17.21
C VAL A 86 -5.42 -2.80 -16.33
N LEU A 87 -6.08 -1.68 -16.03
CA LEU A 87 -5.54 -0.59 -15.21
C LEU A 87 -6.46 -0.28 -14.04
N LEU A 88 -5.91 -0.38 -12.82
CA LEU A 88 -6.51 0.16 -11.61
C LEU A 88 -5.77 1.44 -11.23
N ARG A 89 -6.49 2.57 -11.25
CA ARG A 89 -5.92 3.91 -11.14
C ARG A 89 -6.35 4.61 -9.85
N ASP A 90 -5.49 5.51 -9.37
CA ASP A 90 -5.73 6.37 -8.21
C ASP A 90 -6.04 5.61 -6.91
N ILE A 91 -5.39 4.46 -6.69
CA ILE A 91 -5.54 3.67 -5.48
C ILE A 91 -4.91 4.43 -4.32
N PRO A 92 -5.68 4.94 -3.35
CA PRO A 92 -5.11 5.65 -2.21
C PRO A 92 -4.33 4.69 -1.32
N PHE A 93 -3.20 5.13 -0.80
CA PHE A 93 -2.44 4.35 0.17
C PHE A 93 -1.78 5.23 1.21
N GLN A 94 -1.47 4.62 2.36
CA GLN A 94 -0.64 5.17 3.41
C GLN A 94 0.44 4.16 3.78
N SER A 95 1.65 4.66 4.00
CA SER A 95 2.80 3.90 4.46
C SER A 95 3.61 4.74 5.45
N HIS A 96 4.71 4.21 5.95
CA HIS A 96 5.61 4.91 6.87
C HIS A 96 7.05 4.75 6.42
N CYS A 97 7.76 5.88 6.34
CA CYS A 97 9.16 5.93 5.98
C CYS A 97 10.00 5.16 7.01
N GLU A 98 10.81 4.21 6.57
CA GLU A 98 11.66 3.40 7.47
C GLU A 98 12.72 4.22 8.22
N HIS A 99 13.16 5.36 7.66
CA HIS A 99 14.21 6.18 8.25
C HIS A 99 13.73 7.04 9.43
N HIS A 100 12.47 7.48 9.41
CA HIS A 100 11.95 8.45 10.40
C HIS A 100 10.59 8.05 10.98
N MET A 101 10.03 6.91 10.56
CA MET A 101 8.67 6.47 10.89
C MET A 101 7.60 7.54 10.59
N ALA A 102 7.91 8.49 9.71
CA ALA A 102 7.00 9.53 9.27
C ALA A 102 6.06 9.00 8.17
N PRO A 103 4.81 9.49 8.09
CA PRO A 103 3.85 9.00 7.11
C PRO A 103 4.29 9.31 5.66
N ILE A 104 4.00 8.38 4.78
CA ILE A 104 4.02 8.50 3.32
C ILE A 104 2.57 8.37 2.88
N VAL A 105 2.02 9.39 2.25
CA VAL A 105 0.61 9.40 1.82
C VAL A 105 0.54 9.71 0.34
N GLY A 106 -0.18 8.88 -0.40
CA GLY A 106 -0.22 9.04 -1.84
C GLY A 106 -1.24 8.17 -2.54
N LYS A 107 -1.00 7.98 -3.83
CA LYS A 107 -1.79 7.13 -4.70
C LYS A 107 -0.89 6.28 -5.59
N ALA A 108 -1.38 5.11 -5.94
CA ALA A 108 -0.72 4.20 -6.86
C ALA A 108 -1.61 3.91 -8.07
N HIS A 109 -0.95 3.63 -9.18
CA HIS A 109 -1.57 3.16 -10.41
C HIS A 109 -0.92 1.82 -10.74
N ILE A 110 -1.73 0.80 -10.92
CA ILE A 110 -1.28 -0.58 -11.19
C ILE A 110 -1.92 -1.04 -12.48
N ALA A 111 -1.10 -1.36 -13.46
CA ALA A 111 -1.55 -1.93 -14.72
C ALA A 111 -0.86 -3.26 -15.00
N TYR A 112 -1.57 -4.16 -15.66
CA TYR A 112 -0.98 -5.34 -16.23
C TYR A 112 -1.63 -5.68 -17.58
N LEU A 113 -0.87 -6.31 -18.46
CA LEU A 113 -1.36 -6.88 -19.71
C LEU A 113 -1.53 -8.37 -19.52
N PRO A 114 -2.76 -8.90 -19.48
CA PRO A 114 -2.99 -10.33 -19.24
C PRO A 114 -2.31 -11.22 -20.28
N LYS A 115 -1.99 -12.44 -19.89
CA LYS A 115 -1.61 -13.52 -20.79
C LYS A 115 -2.65 -14.64 -20.72
N ASP A 116 -2.63 -15.40 -19.65
CA ASP A 116 -3.48 -16.57 -19.48
C ASP A 116 -4.51 -16.38 -18.34
N HIS A 117 -4.28 -15.38 -17.47
CA HIS A 117 -5.07 -15.18 -16.25
C HIS A 117 -5.40 -13.72 -16.01
N VAL A 118 -6.57 -13.48 -15.45
CA VAL A 118 -6.97 -12.21 -14.84
C VAL A 118 -7.25 -12.40 -13.36
N VAL A 119 -7.13 -11.32 -12.61
CA VAL A 119 -7.40 -11.29 -11.17
C VAL A 119 -8.48 -10.27 -10.87
N GLY A 120 -9.25 -10.51 -9.80
CA GLY A 120 -10.21 -9.53 -9.33
C GLY A 120 -9.53 -8.21 -8.98
N ILE A 121 -10.07 -7.08 -9.44
CA ILE A 121 -9.46 -5.75 -9.30
C ILE A 121 -9.11 -5.39 -7.86
N SER A 122 -9.93 -5.81 -6.88
CA SER A 122 -9.68 -5.60 -5.45
C SER A 122 -8.38 -6.25 -4.96
N LYS A 123 -7.91 -7.32 -5.63
CA LYS A 123 -6.68 -8.03 -5.26
C LYS A 123 -5.43 -7.19 -5.51
N LEU A 124 -5.42 -6.38 -6.58
CA LEU A 124 -4.32 -5.46 -6.87
C LEU A 124 -4.18 -4.41 -5.75
N ALA A 125 -5.31 -3.85 -5.29
CA ALA A 125 -5.30 -2.92 -4.16
C ALA A 125 -4.84 -3.60 -2.86
N ARG A 126 -5.24 -4.85 -2.60
CA ARG A 126 -4.80 -5.60 -1.42
C ARG A 126 -3.29 -5.88 -1.45
N VAL A 127 -2.72 -6.25 -2.59
CA VAL A 127 -1.26 -6.39 -2.75
C VAL A 127 -0.54 -5.09 -2.40
N LEU A 128 -1.01 -3.95 -2.94
CA LEU A 128 -0.45 -2.65 -2.60
C LEU A 128 -0.51 -2.38 -1.10
N HIS A 129 -1.68 -2.56 -0.47
CA HIS A 129 -1.87 -2.28 0.95
C HIS A 129 -1.05 -3.21 1.85
N GLY A 130 -0.91 -4.49 1.50
CA GLY A 130 -0.09 -5.44 2.24
C GLY A 130 1.40 -5.04 2.27
N TYR A 131 1.94 -4.54 1.17
CA TYR A 131 3.32 -3.99 1.14
C TYR A 131 3.40 -2.58 1.74
N ALA A 132 2.41 -1.71 1.51
CA ALA A 132 2.44 -0.34 2.02
C ALA A 132 2.36 -0.28 3.55
N ARG A 133 1.63 -1.20 4.19
CA ARG A 133 1.50 -1.27 5.66
C ARG A 133 2.71 -1.92 6.32
N ARG A 134 3.90 -1.43 5.96
CA ARG A 134 5.22 -1.79 6.51
C ARG A 134 6.06 -0.53 6.64
N LEU A 135 7.22 -0.61 7.28
CA LEU A 135 8.23 0.45 7.18
C LEU A 135 8.89 0.37 5.80
N GLN A 136 8.77 1.44 5.00
CA GLN A 136 9.08 1.42 3.57
C GLN A 136 10.00 2.56 3.12
N VAL A 137 10.64 2.34 1.99
CA VAL A 137 11.05 3.37 1.03
C VAL A 137 10.20 3.21 -0.23
N GLN A 138 9.83 4.32 -0.83
CA GLN A 138 8.85 4.30 -1.95
C GLN A 138 9.34 3.51 -3.15
N GLU A 139 10.63 3.53 -3.44
CA GLU A 139 11.26 2.77 -4.53
C GLU A 139 11.11 1.26 -4.32
N ARG A 140 11.35 0.79 -3.08
CA ARG A 140 11.17 -0.63 -2.73
C ARG A 140 9.70 -1.02 -2.78
N LEU A 141 8.81 -0.23 -2.22
CA LEU A 141 7.36 -0.46 -2.29
C LEU A 141 6.91 -0.64 -3.74
N THR A 142 7.35 0.25 -4.64
CA THR A 142 7.01 0.21 -6.06
C THR A 142 7.51 -1.08 -6.72
N ALA A 143 8.73 -1.49 -6.39
CA ALA A 143 9.32 -2.72 -6.92
C ALA A 143 8.62 -3.98 -6.37
N GLU A 144 8.39 -4.06 -5.05
CA GLU A 144 7.74 -5.20 -4.42
C GLU A 144 6.33 -5.45 -4.96
N VAL A 145 5.54 -4.40 -5.16
CA VAL A 145 4.20 -4.50 -5.74
C VAL A 145 4.27 -5.02 -7.18
N ALA A 146 5.15 -4.46 -8.00
CA ALA A 146 5.31 -4.89 -9.39
C ALA A 146 5.81 -6.34 -9.50
N ASP A 147 6.83 -6.69 -8.72
CA ASP A 147 7.42 -8.03 -8.73
C ASP A 147 6.42 -9.08 -8.21
N CYS A 148 5.60 -8.75 -7.21
CA CYS A 148 4.53 -9.62 -6.71
C CYS A 148 3.50 -9.94 -7.82
N ILE A 149 3.02 -8.92 -8.53
CA ILE A 149 2.04 -9.08 -9.62
C ILE A 149 2.69 -9.85 -10.79
N TRP A 150 3.94 -9.53 -11.14
CA TRP A 150 4.68 -10.22 -12.19
C TRP A 150 4.81 -11.72 -11.93
N ASN A 151 5.20 -12.08 -10.71
CA ASN A 151 5.41 -13.48 -10.33
C ASN A 151 4.10 -14.25 -10.14
N GLY A 152 3.08 -13.59 -9.55
CA GLY A 152 1.79 -14.22 -9.27
C GLY A 152 0.92 -14.45 -10.51
N LEU A 153 0.85 -13.46 -11.41
CA LEU A 153 -0.02 -13.54 -12.59
C LEU A 153 0.70 -13.95 -13.87
N ARG A 154 2.03 -13.85 -13.92
CA ARG A 154 2.85 -14.08 -15.13
C ARG A 154 2.29 -13.39 -16.38
N PRO A 155 1.98 -12.11 -16.32
CA PRO A 155 1.37 -11.37 -17.42
C PRO A 155 2.40 -11.05 -18.49
N ARG A 156 1.98 -10.49 -19.63
CA ARG A 156 2.86 -10.00 -20.69
C ARG A 156 3.59 -8.71 -20.29
N GLY A 157 3.01 -7.91 -19.39
CA GLY A 157 3.59 -6.69 -18.86
C GLY A 157 2.97 -6.28 -17.54
N VAL A 158 3.75 -5.59 -16.70
CA VAL A 158 3.31 -4.93 -15.46
C VAL A 158 3.83 -3.50 -15.45
N ALA A 159 2.99 -2.57 -15.02
CA ALA A 159 3.38 -1.19 -14.76
C ALA A 159 2.82 -0.76 -13.39
N VAL A 160 3.70 -0.30 -12.52
CA VAL A 160 3.32 0.31 -11.24
C VAL A 160 3.90 1.71 -11.19
N VAL A 161 3.06 2.70 -10.93
CA VAL A 161 3.46 4.10 -10.73
C VAL A 161 2.89 4.55 -9.39
N ILE A 162 3.75 5.08 -8.53
CA ILE A 162 3.38 5.58 -7.20
C ILE A 162 3.76 7.05 -7.08
N GLU A 163 2.83 7.84 -6.56
CA GLU A 163 2.99 9.25 -6.26
C GLU A 163 2.63 9.50 -4.81
N ALA A 164 3.57 10.05 -4.06
CA ALA A 164 3.31 10.31 -2.65
C ALA A 164 4.05 11.54 -2.12
N THR A 165 3.50 12.10 -1.06
CA THR A 165 4.13 13.09 -0.20
C THR A 165 4.75 12.39 1.00
N HIS A 166 5.90 12.88 1.44
CA HIS A 166 6.67 12.29 2.52
C HIS A 166 6.71 13.23 3.74
N GLY A 167 6.13 12.81 4.85
CA GLY A 167 6.14 13.58 6.11
C GLY A 167 7.55 13.91 6.60
N CYS A 168 8.51 13.03 6.34
CA CYS A 168 9.91 13.28 6.69
C CYS A 168 10.55 14.47 5.93
N MET A 169 9.99 14.86 4.78
CA MET A 169 10.42 16.02 4.00
C MET A 169 9.54 17.25 4.24
N THR A 170 8.25 17.06 4.49
CA THR A 170 7.29 18.16 4.57
C THR A 170 7.19 18.76 5.98
N SER A 171 7.19 17.94 7.03
CA SER A 171 6.96 18.36 8.41
C SER A 171 8.24 18.67 9.20
N ARG A 172 9.38 18.18 8.74
CA ARG A 172 10.70 18.34 9.36
C ARG A 172 11.81 18.38 8.31
N GLY A 173 13.08 18.50 8.72
CA GLY A 173 14.25 18.50 7.83
C GLY A 173 14.20 19.67 6.83
N VAL A 174 14.12 19.35 5.56
CA VAL A 174 14.13 20.37 4.47
C VAL A 174 12.83 21.17 4.37
N ARG A 175 11.77 20.75 5.01
CA ARG A 175 10.47 21.46 5.12
C ARG A 175 9.94 21.97 3.77
N THR A 176 9.80 21.06 2.80
CA THR A 176 9.30 21.38 1.45
C THR A 176 7.85 20.88 1.29
N PRO A 177 6.83 21.65 1.72
CA PRO A 177 5.44 21.27 1.52
C PRO A 177 5.09 21.27 0.03
N GLY A 178 4.18 20.38 -0.39
CA GLY A 178 3.70 20.30 -1.77
C GLY A 178 4.60 19.50 -2.74
N VAL A 179 5.79 19.06 -2.29
CA VAL A 179 6.64 18.17 -3.10
C VAL A 179 6.05 16.77 -3.13
N THR A 180 5.88 16.25 -4.33
CA THR A 180 5.45 14.86 -4.58
C THR A 180 6.59 14.08 -5.21
N MET A 181 6.87 12.91 -4.66
CA MET A 181 7.80 11.95 -5.24
C MET A 181 7.03 11.00 -6.15
N THR A 182 7.54 10.77 -7.36
CA THR A 182 7.00 9.77 -8.29
C THR A 182 8.03 8.68 -8.52
N THR A 183 7.62 7.43 -8.34
CA THR A 183 8.42 6.25 -8.68
C THR A 183 7.66 5.35 -9.64
N SER A 184 8.37 4.61 -10.49
CA SER A 184 7.75 3.69 -11.43
C SER A 184 8.55 2.41 -11.61
N ARG A 185 7.86 1.31 -11.85
CA ARG A 185 8.43 0.02 -12.24
C ARG A 185 7.66 -0.52 -13.43
N MET A 186 8.38 -0.74 -14.52
CA MET A 186 7.85 -1.31 -15.76
C MET A 186 8.52 -2.66 -16.01
N MET A 187 7.74 -3.67 -16.39
CA MET A 187 8.21 -5.04 -16.63
C MET A 187 7.58 -5.62 -17.90
N GLY A 188 8.30 -6.55 -18.55
CA GLY A 188 7.86 -7.18 -19.80
C GLY A 188 7.62 -6.14 -20.90
N VAL A 189 6.54 -6.28 -21.66
CA VAL A 189 6.24 -5.42 -22.81
C VAL A 189 6.22 -3.92 -22.47
N PHE A 190 5.79 -3.54 -21.28
CA PHE A 190 5.82 -2.12 -20.86
C PHE A 190 7.24 -1.58 -20.64
N ARG A 191 8.21 -2.45 -20.45
CA ARG A 191 9.63 -2.08 -20.38
C ARG A 191 10.29 -2.12 -21.74
N ASP A 192 10.00 -3.14 -22.53
CA ASP A 192 10.76 -3.50 -23.72
C ASP A 192 10.22 -2.85 -25.00
N ASP A 193 8.92 -2.46 -25.03
CA ASP A 193 8.29 -1.78 -26.16
C ASP A 193 7.85 -0.35 -25.79
N GLU A 194 8.34 0.62 -26.54
CA GLU A 194 8.09 2.05 -26.32
C GLU A 194 6.61 2.42 -26.55
N ARG A 195 5.91 1.77 -27.49
CA ARG A 195 4.50 2.04 -27.79
C ARG A 195 3.62 1.62 -26.64
N SER A 196 3.78 0.40 -26.16
CA SER A 196 3.05 -0.13 -25.01
C SER A 196 3.33 0.67 -23.74
N ARG A 197 4.57 1.15 -23.56
CA ARG A 197 4.92 2.04 -22.45
C ARG A 197 4.18 3.38 -22.55
N LYS A 198 4.16 4.01 -23.73
CA LYS A 198 3.45 5.28 -23.95
C LYS A 198 1.95 5.11 -23.72
N GLU A 199 1.38 4.02 -24.19
CA GLU A 199 -0.02 3.71 -24.04
C GLU A 199 -0.42 3.63 -22.56
N VAL A 200 0.25 2.78 -21.76
CA VAL A 200 -0.08 2.64 -20.33
C VAL A 200 0.12 3.95 -19.57
N LEU A 201 1.16 4.72 -19.86
CA LEU A 201 1.38 6.04 -19.24
C LEU A 201 0.30 7.06 -19.63
N SER A 202 -0.18 7.03 -20.87
CA SER A 202 -1.31 7.86 -21.32
C SER A 202 -2.60 7.51 -20.59
N LEU A 203 -2.90 6.22 -20.42
CA LEU A 203 -4.05 5.74 -19.64
C LEU A 203 -3.99 6.16 -18.17
N ILE A 204 -2.80 6.25 -17.59
CA ILE A 204 -2.59 6.78 -16.24
C ILE A 204 -2.81 8.31 -16.18
N GLY A 205 -2.85 8.98 -17.33
CA GLY A 205 -3.01 10.44 -17.41
C GLY A 205 -1.69 11.20 -17.32
N ARG A 206 -0.63 10.60 -17.84
CA ARG A 206 0.73 11.12 -17.81
C ARG A 206 1.41 11.20 -19.19
N GLY A 207 0.61 11.16 -20.23
CA GLY A 207 1.05 11.40 -21.59
C GLY A 207 1.06 12.87 -21.96
#